data_ed9fc8787d55dcfe1b8efd2b42315e7c
#
_entry.id   ed9fc8787d55dcfe1b8efd2b42315e7c
#
_cell.length_a   1.000
_cell.length_b   1.000
_cell.length_c   1.000
_cell.angle_alpha   90.00
_cell.angle_beta   90.00
_cell.angle_gamma   90.00
#
_symmetry.space_group_name_H-M   'P 1'
#
loop_
_entity.id
_entity.type
_entity.pdbx_description
1 polymer ?
#
loop_
_entity_poly.entity_id
_entity_poly.type
_entity_poly.pdbx_seq_one_letter_code
_entity_poly.pdbx_strand_id
1 'polypeptide(L)'
;MYILMVRLKAKQDHINDFIKASIADATGSVLNEPGCRRFDIIQDETDPTLFAFNEIYNDEAAFEHHKTTSHFKQWDTAVKPMLDGAVEVSFCRPVFPLGNANWDAHRPGAVEDPAFASSLHVIHAPLPIQPDKVDAFIAAVTLDGLGSTGQEPGCLRFDVYQNIHKPSELYLYEVYVNKTAFEYHTRTPHIAKWRETVQDWYAGERTGGRRGRNVWPPDNWGWSSGKPAW
;
A
#
# COMPACT_ATOMS: atom_id res chain seq x y z
N MET A 1 -13.80 1.06 -6.49
CA MET A 1 -12.36 0.90 -6.77
C MET A 1 -11.98 -0.56 -6.62
N TYR A 2 -11.02 -0.98 -7.40
CA TYR A 2 -10.44 -2.32 -7.38
C TYR A 2 -8.97 -2.20 -6.98
N ILE A 3 -8.58 -2.85 -5.91
CA ILE A 3 -7.28 -2.64 -5.28
C ILE A 3 -6.54 -3.97 -5.26
N LEU A 4 -5.28 -3.94 -5.65
CA LEU A 4 -4.38 -5.09 -5.57
C LEU A 4 -3.35 -4.85 -4.47
N MET A 5 -3.31 -5.78 -3.52
CA MET A 5 -2.24 -5.89 -2.53
C MET A 5 -1.32 -7.03 -2.96
N VAL A 6 -0.18 -6.67 -3.55
CA VAL A 6 0.75 -7.63 -4.14
C VAL A 6 1.96 -7.80 -3.25
N ARG A 7 2.40 -9.05 -3.06
CA ARG A 7 3.65 -9.37 -2.37
C ARG A 7 4.47 -10.32 -3.23
N LEU A 8 5.76 -10.03 -3.33
CA LEU A 8 6.65 -10.81 -4.17
C LEU A 8 8.09 -10.74 -3.63
N LYS A 9 8.91 -11.66 -4.09
CA LYS A 9 10.32 -11.74 -3.74
C LYS A 9 11.15 -11.78 -5.02
N ALA A 10 12.13 -10.88 -5.11
CA ALA A 10 13.12 -10.89 -6.17
C ALA A 10 14.35 -11.71 -5.76
N LYS A 11 15.05 -12.31 -6.70
CA LYS A 11 16.36 -12.91 -6.46
C LYS A 11 17.36 -11.79 -6.11
N GLN A 12 18.29 -12.10 -5.23
CA GLN A 12 19.25 -11.14 -4.69
C GLN A 12 20.07 -10.41 -5.77
N ASP A 13 20.49 -11.12 -6.79
CA ASP A 13 21.28 -10.61 -7.91
C ASP A 13 20.46 -9.84 -8.96
N HIS A 14 19.14 -9.86 -8.87
CA HIS A 14 18.21 -9.20 -9.78
C HIS A 14 17.47 -8.00 -9.19
N ILE A 15 17.73 -7.60 -7.94
CA ILE A 15 17.00 -6.53 -7.24
C ILE A 15 16.94 -5.24 -8.08
N ASN A 16 18.05 -4.77 -8.61
CA ASN A 16 18.10 -3.51 -9.36
C ASN A 16 17.34 -3.58 -10.69
N ASP A 17 17.47 -4.69 -11.41
CA ASP A 17 16.74 -4.90 -12.68
C ASP A 17 15.24 -5.06 -12.42
N PHE A 18 14.86 -5.75 -11.36
CA PHE A 18 13.47 -5.87 -10.90
C PHE A 18 12.87 -4.50 -10.57
N ILE A 19 13.58 -3.67 -9.78
CA ILE A 19 13.14 -2.30 -9.45
C ILE A 19 12.95 -1.49 -10.74
N LYS A 20 13.92 -1.52 -11.65
CA LYS A 20 13.87 -0.77 -12.91
C LYS A 20 12.67 -1.19 -13.78
N ALA A 21 12.44 -2.49 -13.92
CA ALA A 21 11.30 -3.01 -14.69
C ALA A 21 9.98 -2.62 -14.04
N SER A 22 9.86 -2.71 -12.72
CA SER A 22 8.64 -2.39 -11.99
C SER A 22 8.33 -0.88 -11.99
N ILE A 23 9.35 -0.01 -11.92
CA ILE A 23 9.16 1.43 -12.08
C ILE A 23 8.66 1.76 -13.49
N ALA A 24 9.17 1.08 -14.53
CA ALA A 24 8.72 1.32 -15.91
C ALA A 24 7.24 0.97 -16.11
N ASP A 25 6.80 -0.15 -15.53
CA ASP A 25 5.40 -0.57 -15.57
C ASP A 25 4.51 0.39 -14.77
N ALA A 26 4.86 0.67 -13.52
CA ALA A 26 4.12 1.60 -12.67
C ALA A 26 3.98 3.00 -13.30
N THR A 27 5.06 3.50 -13.91
CA THR A 27 5.05 4.78 -14.63
C THR A 27 4.12 4.73 -15.84
N GLY A 28 4.18 3.66 -16.63
CA GLY A 28 3.28 3.44 -17.76
C GLY A 28 1.83 3.41 -17.34
N SER A 29 1.52 2.70 -16.28
CA SER A 29 0.18 2.57 -15.70
C SER A 29 -0.39 3.90 -15.25
N VAL A 30 0.36 4.63 -14.41
CA VAL A 30 -0.12 5.89 -13.83
C VAL A 30 -0.25 7.00 -14.87
N LEU A 31 0.67 7.08 -15.83
CA LEU A 31 0.68 8.18 -16.81
C LEU A 31 -0.22 7.93 -18.02
N ASN A 32 -0.42 6.67 -18.43
CA ASN A 32 -1.07 6.36 -19.69
C ASN A 32 -2.39 5.62 -19.57
N GLU A 33 -2.73 5.10 -18.38
CA GLU A 33 -3.97 4.38 -18.15
C GLU A 33 -4.97 5.25 -17.37
N PRO A 34 -6.06 5.71 -17.98
CA PRO A 34 -7.07 6.52 -17.29
C PRO A 34 -7.73 5.81 -16.11
N GLY A 35 -7.69 4.47 -16.13
CA GLY A 35 -8.26 3.63 -15.07
C GLY A 35 -7.31 3.33 -13.91
N CYS A 36 -6.01 3.56 -14.07
CA CYS A 36 -5.04 3.39 -12.99
C CYS A 36 -4.96 4.69 -12.16
N ARG A 37 -5.33 4.60 -10.88
CA ARG A 37 -5.31 5.75 -9.97
C ARG A 37 -4.02 5.87 -9.19
N ARG A 38 -3.42 4.72 -8.86
CA ARG A 38 -2.20 4.67 -8.08
C ARG A 38 -1.48 3.33 -8.30
N PHE A 39 -0.17 3.39 -8.26
CA PHE A 39 0.68 2.23 -8.25
C PHE A 39 1.91 2.53 -7.39
N ASP A 40 1.99 1.94 -6.20
CA ASP A 40 3.12 2.14 -5.29
C ASP A 40 3.99 0.87 -5.25
N ILE A 41 5.30 1.07 -5.22
CA ILE A 41 6.29 0.01 -5.08
C ILE A 41 7.04 0.22 -3.76
N ILE A 42 6.98 -0.77 -2.89
CA ILE A 42 7.60 -0.76 -1.56
C ILE A 42 8.68 -1.83 -1.52
N GLN A 43 9.84 -1.50 -0.95
CA GLN A 43 10.91 -2.45 -0.64
C GLN A 43 11.05 -2.62 0.87
N ASP A 44 11.09 -3.87 1.35
CA ASP A 44 11.22 -4.17 2.78
C ASP A 44 12.54 -3.65 3.35
N GLU A 45 12.49 -3.12 4.58
CA GLU A 45 13.66 -2.53 5.24
C GLU A 45 14.63 -3.57 5.81
N THR A 46 14.17 -4.80 6.04
CA THR A 46 14.95 -5.86 6.67
C THR A 46 15.47 -6.89 5.67
N ASP A 47 14.70 -7.15 4.62
CA ASP A 47 15.08 -8.02 3.52
C ASP A 47 14.87 -7.30 2.18
N PRO A 48 15.92 -6.77 1.55
CA PRO A 48 15.79 -5.99 0.32
C PRO A 48 15.33 -6.81 -0.89
N THR A 49 15.21 -8.12 -0.77
CA THR A 49 14.61 -8.99 -1.81
C THR A 49 13.08 -8.98 -1.78
N LEU A 50 12.48 -8.55 -0.67
CA LEU A 50 11.03 -8.54 -0.48
C LEU A 50 10.42 -7.21 -0.93
N PHE A 51 9.39 -7.32 -1.76
CA PHE A 51 8.66 -6.18 -2.28
C PHE A 51 7.16 -6.32 -2.03
N ALA A 52 6.47 -5.19 -2.02
CA ALA A 52 5.02 -5.12 -2.10
C ALA A 52 4.61 -4.05 -3.10
N PHE A 53 3.46 -4.27 -3.76
CA PHE A 53 2.81 -3.25 -4.57
C PHE A 53 1.43 -2.96 -3.99
N ASN A 54 1.05 -1.69 -4.04
CA ASN A 54 -0.29 -1.22 -3.78
C ASN A 54 -0.80 -0.57 -5.07
N GLU A 55 -1.72 -1.25 -5.75
CA GLU A 55 -2.25 -0.82 -7.03
C GLU A 55 -3.73 -0.48 -6.88
N ILE A 56 -4.15 0.65 -7.41
CA ILE A 56 -5.52 1.12 -7.29
C ILE A 56 -6.07 1.47 -8.66
N TYR A 57 -7.13 0.76 -9.05
CA TYR A 57 -7.84 0.96 -10.30
C TYR A 57 -9.27 1.45 -10.04
N ASN A 58 -9.86 2.10 -11.06
CA ASN A 58 -11.26 2.53 -11.02
C ASN A 58 -12.21 1.37 -10.70
N ASP A 59 -11.97 0.24 -11.36
CA ASP A 59 -12.75 -0.99 -11.30
C ASP A 59 -11.94 -2.17 -11.83
N GLU A 60 -12.52 -3.36 -11.83
CA GLU A 60 -11.90 -4.57 -12.36
C GLU A 60 -11.62 -4.47 -13.86
N ALA A 61 -12.48 -3.78 -14.62
CA ALA A 61 -12.29 -3.62 -16.07
C ALA A 61 -11.02 -2.80 -16.38
N ALA A 62 -10.71 -1.81 -15.55
CA ALA A 62 -9.47 -1.04 -15.67
C ALA A 62 -8.24 -1.90 -15.39
N PHE A 63 -8.29 -2.79 -14.41
CA PHE A 63 -7.22 -3.76 -14.17
C PHE A 63 -7.09 -4.77 -15.32
N GLU A 64 -8.20 -5.28 -15.84
CA GLU A 64 -8.17 -6.16 -17.03
C GLU A 64 -7.55 -5.45 -18.24
N HIS A 65 -7.85 -4.15 -18.42
CA HIS A 65 -7.20 -3.33 -19.45
C HIS A 65 -5.68 -3.25 -19.22
N HIS A 66 -5.23 -2.95 -17.97
CA HIS A 66 -3.81 -2.89 -17.60
C HIS A 66 -3.05 -4.13 -18.08
N LYS A 67 -3.59 -5.33 -17.86
CA LYS A 67 -2.97 -6.60 -18.31
C LYS A 67 -2.80 -6.71 -19.84
N THR A 68 -3.52 -5.91 -20.61
CA THR A 68 -3.40 -5.90 -22.10
C THR A 68 -2.33 -4.94 -22.61
N THR A 69 -1.85 -4.03 -21.78
CA THR A 69 -0.92 -2.96 -22.16
C THR A 69 0.47 -3.49 -22.49
N SER A 70 1.24 -2.70 -23.21
CA SER A 70 2.60 -3.07 -23.59
C SER A 70 3.56 -3.04 -22.40
N HIS A 71 3.41 -2.08 -21.47
CA HIS A 71 4.28 -1.98 -20.29
C HIS A 71 4.07 -3.14 -19.34
N PHE A 72 2.82 -3.55 -19.07
CA PHE A 72 2.56 -4.74 -18.27
C PHE A 72 3.15 -6.01 -18.90
N LYS A 73 2.93 -6.23 -20.20
CA LYS A 73 3.47 -7.42 -20.91
C LYS A 73 4.99 -7.47 -20.90
N GLN A 74 5.64 -6.30 -21.03
CA GLN A 74 7.10 -6.18 -20.92
C GLN A 74 7.56 -6.50 -19.50
N TRP A 75 6.89 -5.94 -18.49
CA TRP A 75 7.16 -6.22 -17.09
C TRP A 75 6.99 -7.71 -16.77
N ASP A 76 5.84 -8.28 -17.07
CA ASP A 76 5.52 -9.70 -16.80
C ASP A 76 6.55 -10.65 -17.43
N THR A 77 7.01 -10.35 -18.65
CA THR A 77 8.04 -11.13 -19.32
C THR A 77 9.40 -10.95 -18.66
N ALA A 78 9.78 -9.71 -18.33
CA ALA A 78 11.09 -9.40 -17.80
C ALA A 78 11.28 -9.91 -16.37
N VAL A 79 10.25 -9.80 -15.51
CA VAL A 79 10.39 -10.12 -14.07
C VAL A 79 10.29 -11.62 -13.76
N LYS A 80 9.63 -12.43 -14.58
CA LYS A 80 9.49 -13.87 -14.34
C LYS A 80 10.81 -14.58 -13.97
N PRO A 81 11.91 -14.42 -14.70
CA PRO A 81 13.18 -15.03 -14.33
C PRO A 81 13.84 -14.42 -13.09
N MET A 82 13.43 -13.20 -12.70
CA MET A 82 13.98 -12.47 -11.54
C MET A 82 13.30 -12.84 -10.23
N LEU A 83 12.14 -13.50 -10.26
CA LEU A 83 11.38 -13.83 -9.05
C LEU A 83 11.96 -15.06 -8.34
N ASP A 84 11.91 -15.02 -7.00
CA ASP A 84 12.21 -16.11 -6.08
C ASP A 84 10.92 -16.54 -5.38
N GLY A 85 10.14 -17.38 -6.05
CA GLY A 85 8.85 -17.87 -5.57
C GLY A 85 7.65 -17.30 -6.30
N ALA A 86 6.46 -17.56 -5.76
CA ALA A 86 5.19 -17.11 -6.32
C ALA A 86 4.90 -15.65 -5.98
N VAL A 87 4.22 -14.96 -6.89
CA VAL A 87 3.61 -13.66 -6.61
C VAL A 87 2.28 -13.91 -5.89
N GLU A 88 2.12 -13.28 -4.74
CA GLU A 88 0.88 -13.30 -3.98
C GLU A 88 0.07 -12.06 -4.29
N VAL A 89 -1.15 -12.22 -4.78
CA VAL A 89 -2.06 -11.13 -5.12
C VAL A 89 -3.35 -11.27 -4.34
N SER A 90 -3.74 -10.21 -3.65
CA SER A 90 -5.05 -10.10 -3.01
C SER A 90 -5.84 -8.97 -3.64
N PHE A 91 -7.02 -9.32 -4.14
CA PHE A 91 -7.95 -8.37 -4.72
C PHE A 91 -8.85 -7.81 -3.62
N CYS A 92 -8.90 -6.49 -3.51
CA CYS A 92 -9.50 -5.82 -2.39
C CYS A 92 -10.46 -4.70 -2.83
N ARG A 93 -11.34 -4.34 -1.88
CA ARG A 93 -12.15 -3.12 -1.92
C ARG A 93 -11.74 -2.19 -0.78
N PRO A 94 -11.93 -0.87 -0.91
CA PRO A 94 -11.64 0.05 0.19
C PRO A 94 -12.68 -0.12 1.30
N VAL A 95 -12.21 -0.01 2.55
CA VAL A 95 -13.04 0.01 3.76
C VAL A 95 -12.90 1.34 4.46
N PHE A 96 -11.68 1.87 4.54
CA PHE A 96 -11.36 3.19 5.07
C PHE A 96 -10.15 3.77 4.31
N PRO A 97 -10.18 5.05 3.92
CA PRO A 97 -11.37 5.89 3.87
C PRO A 97 -12.34 5.45 2.78
N LEU A 98 -13.63 5.77 2.97
CA LEU A 98 -14.64 5.57 1.94
C LEU A 98 -14.69 6.78 1.01
N GLY A 99 -14.80 6.54 -0.28
CA GLY A 99 -14.88 7.58 -1.30
C GLY A 99 -13.70 7.60 -2.27
N ASN A 100 -13.90 8.27 -3.39
CA ASN A 100 -12.96 8.23 -4.52
C ASN A 100 -12.08 9.47 -4.63
N ALA A 101 -12.44 10.56 -3.96
CA ALA A 101 -11.82 11.88 -4.16
C ALA A 101 -10.32 11.92 -3.86
N ASN A 102 -9.85 11.04 -3.00
CA ASN A 102 -8.48 11.07 -2.49
C ASN A 102 -7.49 10.17 -3.23
N TRP A 103 -7.98 9.47 -4.26
CA TRP A 103 -7.18 8.52 -5.01
C TRP A 103 -6.53 9.11 -6.26
N ASP A 104 -6.65 10.40 -6.45
CA ASP A 104 -5.97 11.14 -7.51
C ASP A 104 -4.59 11.68 -7.09
N ALA A 105 -4.13 11.32 -5.91
CA ALA A 105 -2.89 11.82 -5.33
C ALA A 105 -1.62 11.40 -6.07
N HIS A 106 -1.71 10.40 -6.96
CA HIS A 106 -0.57 9.97 -7.76
C HIS A 106 -0.21 10.93 -8.90
N ARG A 107 -1.04 11.94 -9.16
CA ARG A 107 -0.80 12.85 -10.29
C ARG A 107 0.37 13.78 -10.04
N PRO A 108 1.20 14.05 -11.06
CA PRO A 108 2.28 15.03 -10.95
C PRO A 108 1.77 16.39 -10.50
N GLY A 109 2.58 17.13 -9.79
CA GLY A 109 2.23 18.44 -9.24
C GLY A 109 2.17 18.47 -7.72
N ALA A 110 2.63 17.40 -7.13
CA ALA A 110 2.81 17.31 -5.70
C ALA A 110 3.92 18.21 -5.18
N VAL A 111 3.99 18.20 -3.90
CA VAL A 111 4.81 19.02 -3.06
C VAL A 111 6.28 18.89 -3.39
N GLU A 112 6.87 19.99 -3.72
CA GLU A 112 8.32 20.18 -3.75
C GLU A 112 8.84 20.49 -2.33
N ASP A 113 8.44 19.73 -1.32
CA ASP A 113 9.00 19.90 0.01
C ASP A 113 10.18 18.94 0.19
N PRO A 114 11.41 19.45 0.33
CA PRO A 114 12.60 18.62 0.55
C PRO A 114 12.49 17.70 1.78
N ALA A 115 11.64 18.05 2.74
CA ALA A 115 11.42 17.24 3.93
C ALA A 115 10.77 15.87 3.63
N PHE A 116 10.11 15.76 2.47
CA PHE A 116 9.50 14.49 2.03
C PHE A 116 10.42 13.66 1.12
N ALA A 117 11.50 14.24 0.63
CA ALA A 117 12.36 13.58 -0.33
C ALA A 117 13.09 12.38 0.31
N SER A 118 12.91 11.20 -0.29
CA SER A 118 13.63 9.96 0.04
C SER A 118 13.48 9.45 1.47
N SER A 119 12.43 9.83 2.18
CA SER A 119 12.25 9.49 3.59
C SER A 119 10.96 8.74 3.92
N LEU A 120 10.04 8.57 2.97
CA LEU A 120 8.76 7.92 3.24
C LEU A 120 8.94 6.51 3.80
N HIS A 121 8.20 6.24 4.88
CA HIS A 121 8.12 4.93 5.50
C HIS A 121 6.72 4.36 5.29
N VAL A 122 6.65 3.18 4.69
CA VAL A 122 5.40 2.58 4.23
C VAL A 122 5.16 1.25 4.94
N ILE A 123 3.91 1.02 5.32
CA ILE A 123 3.42 -0.23 5.87
C ILE A 123 2.45 -0.86 4.88
N HIS A 124 2.66 -2.12 4.57
CA HIS A 124 1.78 -2.96 3.77
C HIS A 124 1.57 -4.26 4.55
N ALA A 125 0.48 -4.39 5.27
CA ALA A 125 0.29 -5.43 6.27
C ALA A 125 -1.02 -6.21 6.07
N PRO A 126 -0.96 -7.53 5.82
CA PRO A 126 -2.14 -8.39 5.88
C PRO A 126 -2.58 -8.59 7.33
N LEU A 127 -3.88 -8.61 7.54
CA LEU A 127 -4.52 -8.79 8.83
C LEU A 127 -5.57 -9.91 8.71
N PRO A 128 -5.22 -11.15 9.09
CA PRO A 128 -6.18 -12.24 9.15
C PRO A 128 -7.06 -12.08 10.38
N ILE A 129 -8.35 -11.86 10.18
CA ILE A 129 -9.32 -11.63 11.25
C ILE A 129 -10.27 -12.81 11.39
N GLN A 130 -10.69 -13.14 12.61
CA GLN A 130 -11.74 -14.13 12.84
C GLN A 130 -13.02 -13.69 12.13
N PRO A 131 -13.73 -14.57 11.41
CA PRO A 131 -14.85 -14.19 10.56
C PRO A 131 -15.98 -13.46 11.32
N ASP A 132 -16.23 -13.82 12.57
CA ASP A 132 -17.24 -13.19 13.44
C ASP A 132 -16.80 -11.83 14.03
N LYS A 133 -15.55 -11.44 13.84
CA LYS A 133 -14.95 -10.18 14.35
C LYS A 133 -14.75 -9.13 13.26
N VAL A 134 -14.98 -9.45 11.99
CA VAL A 134 -14.64 -8.56 10.86
C VAL A 134 -15.29 -7.19 11.00
N ASP A 135 -16.59 -7.11 11.23
CA ASP A 135 -17.29 -5.82 11.31
C ASP A 135 -16.83 -5.00 12.52
N ALA A 136 -16.64 -5.65 13.66
CA ALA A 136 -16.12 -5.00 14.86
C ALA A 136 -14.68 -4.52 14.65
N PHE A 137 -13.86 -5.31 13.95
CA PHE A 137 -12.49 -4.92 13.60
C PHE A 137 -12.45 -3.71 12.67
N ILE A 138 -13.31 -3.68 11.65
CA ILE A 138 -13.44 -2.55 10.73
C ILE A 138 -13.80 -1.28 11.50
N ALA A 139 -14.76 -1.36 12.42
CA ALA A 139 -15.14 -0.23 13.26
C ALA A 139 -13.95 0.27 14.12
N ALA A 140 -13.23 -0.65 14.76
CA ALA A 140 -12.08 -0.32 15.60
C ALA A 140 -10.91 0.28 14.82
N VAL A 141 -10.54 -0.31 13.66
CA VAL A 141 -9.43 0.19 12.84
C VAL A 141 -9.77 1.51 12.14
N THR A 142 -11.05 1.77 11.86
CA THR A 142 -11.51 3.07 11.36
C THR A 142 -11.26 4.19 12.38
N LEU A 143 -11.50 3.93 13.65
CA LEU A 143 -11.21 4.91 14.72
C LEU A 143 -9.70 5.18 14.85
N ASP A 144 -8.88 4.16 14.70
CA ASP A 144 -7.41 4.31 14.66
C ASP A 144 -6.97 5.15 13.45
N GLY A 145 -7.49 4.83 12.26
CA GLY A 145 -7.23 5.59 11.04
C GLY A 145 -7.65 7.06 11.13
N LEU A 146 -8.79 7.35 11.73
CA LEU A 146 -9.24 8.74 11.99
C LEU A 146 -8.30 9.46 12.98
N GLY A 147 -7.81 8.76 14.00
CA GLY A 147 -6.81 9.29 14.93
C GLY A 147 -5.50 9.59 14.19
N SER A 148 -5.01 8.65 13.43
CA SER A 148 -3.76 8.75 12.68
C SER A 148 -3.79 9.90 11.67
N THR A 149 -4.78 9.93 10.80
CA THR A 149 -4.90 10.98 9.77
C THR A 149 -5.34 12.32 10.34
N GLY A 150 -6.09 12.34 11.45
CA GLY A 150 -6.61 13.56 12.09
C GLY A 150 -5.63 14.25 13.04
N GLN A 151 -4.77 13.51 13.72
CA GLN A 151 -3.97 14.03 14.85
C GLN A 151 -2.46 13.89 14.66
N GLU A 152 -2.00 13.03 13.75
CA GLU A 152 -0.58 12.78 13.53
C GLU A 152 -0.07 13.54 12.30
N PRO A 153 0.75 14.59 12.46
CA PRO A 153 1.26 15.39 11.33
C PRO A 153 2.08 14.56 10.33
N GLY A 154 2.72 13.50 10.82
CA GLY A 154 3.58 12.65 10.00
C GLY A 154 2.86 11.47 9.33
N CYS A 155 1.58 11.25 9.60
CA CYS A 155 0.78 10.25 8.90
C CYS A 155 0.19 10.86 7.62
N LEU A 156 0.70 10.45 6.45
CA LEU A 156 0.22 10.95 5.15
C LEU A 156 -0.97 10.15 4.64
N ARG A 157 -0.98 8.84 4.90
CA ARG A 157 -2.03 7.92 4.50
C ARG A 157 -2.26 6.85 5.54
N PHE A 158 -3.51 6.49 5.70
CA PHE A 158 -3.93 5.32 6.45
C PHE A 158 -5.13 4.71 5.73
N ASP A 159 -4.90 3.61 5.03
CA ASP A 159 -5.92 2.94 4.23
C ASP A 159 -6.18 1.54 4.78
N VAL A 160 -7.44 1.16 4.81
CA VAL A 160 -7.89 -0.20 5.16
C VAL A 160 -8.61 -0.80 3.98
N TYR A 161 -8.16 -1.97 3.55
CA TYR A 161 -8.75 -2.71 2.46
C TYR A 161 -9.27 -4.05 2.94
N GLN A 162 -10.29 -4.59 2.28
CA GLN A 162 -10.84 -5.90 2.54
C GLN A 162 -10.74 -6.76 1.29
N ASN A 163 -10.22 -7.96 1.43
CA ASN A 163 -10.16 -8.95 0.36
C ASN A 163 -11.58 -9.33 -0.09
N ILE A 164 -11.87 -9.19 -1.39
CA ILE A 164 -13.21 -9.46 -1.94
C ILE A 164 -13.55 -10.96 -2.00
N HIS A 165 -12.53 -11.83 -2.03
CA HIS A 165 -12.70 -13.29 -2.07
C HIS A 165 -12.59 -13.94 -0.69
N LYS A 166 -11.94 -13.25 0.26
CA LYS A 166 -11.76 -13.69 1.65
C LYS A 166 -12.06 -12.52 2.59
N PRO A 167 -13.33 -12.22 2.89
CA PRO A 167 -13.71 -11.03 3.65
C PRO A 167 -13.09 -10.93 5.06
N SER A 168 -12.60 -12.03 5.60
CA SER A 168 -11.86 -12.06 6.88
C SER A 168 -10.37 -11.70 6.74
N GLU A 169 -9.89 -11.45 5.55
CA GLU A 169 -8.54 -10.97 5.28
C GLU A 169 -8.58 -9.49 4.94
N LEU A 170 -8.07 -8.67 5.86
CA LEU A 170 -7.95 -7.22 5.68
C LEU A 170 -6.49 -6.85 5.45
N TYR A 171 -6.28 -5.62 4.97
CA TYR A 171 -4.96 -5.05 4.74
C TYR A 171 -4.90 -3.64 5.29
N LEU A 172 -3.77 -3.29 5.91
CA LEU A 172 -3.38 -1.91 6.15
C LEU A 172 -2.38 -1.48 5.08
N TYR A 173 -2.59 -0.28 4.58
CA TYR A 173 -1.63 0.46 3.79
C TYR A 173 -1.44 1.84 4.41
N GLU A 174 -0.27 2.07 4.98
CA GLU A 174 0.01 3.30 5.72
C GLU A 174 1.26 3.96 5.15
N VAL A 175 1.27 5.29 5.08
CA VAL A 175 2.42 6.06 4.60
C VAL A 175 2.71 7.18 5.60
N TYR A 176 3.93 7.21 6.06
CA TYR A 176 4.47 8.21 6.97
C TYR A 176 5.58 9.01 6.32
N VAL A 177 5.73 10.27 6.72
CA VAL A 177 6.80 11.17 6.21
C VAL A 177 8.21 10.60 6.44
N ASN A 178 8.39 9.75 7.46
CA ASN A 178 9.63 9.04 7.77
C ASN A 178 9.37 7.97 8.86
N LYS A 179 10.40 7.20 9.16
CA LYS A 179 10.35 6.15 10.20
C LYS A 179 10.06 6.72 11.59
N THR A 180 10.56 7.90 11.91
CA THR A 180 10.30 8.55 13.22
C THR A 180 8.80 8.88 13.39
N ALA A 181 8.12 9.30 12.32
CA ALA A 181 6.68 9.52 12.35
C ALA A 181 5.90 8.23 12.58
N PHE A 182 6.33 7.12 11.94
CA PHE A 182 5.76 5.81 12.24
C PHE A 182 6.02 5.37 13.69
N GLU A 183 7.23 5.57 14.21
CA GLU A 183 7.54 5.27 15.61
C GLU A 183 6.70 6.12 16.59
N TYR A 184 6.42 7.38 16.22
CA TYR A 184 5.49 8.22 16.98
C TYR A 184 4.08 7.61 16.99
N HIS A 185 3.53 7.24 15.80
CA HIS A 185 2.25 6.56 15.65
C HIS A 185 2.13 5.37 16.61
N THR A 186 3.16 4.52 16.69
CA THR A 186 3.13 3.31 17.53
C THR A 186 2.94 3.56 19.04
N ARG A 187 3.04 4.81 19.49
CA ARG A 187 2.94 5.23 20.90
C ARG A 187 1.72 6.10 21.18
N THR A 188 0.90 6.40 20.19
CA THR A 188 -0.27 7.24 20.35
C THR A 188 -1.39 6.54 21.12
N PRO A 189 -2.29 7.29 21.77
CA PRO A 189 -3.41 6.68 22.52
C PRO A 189 -4.37 5.88 21.65
N HIS A 190 -4.63 6.29 20.41
CA HIS A 190 -5.55 5.60 19.52
C HIS A 190 -5.02 4.25 19.07
N ILE A 191 -3.72 4.13 18.70
CA ILE A 191 -3.12 2.83 18.38
C ILE A 191 -3.07 1.91 19.61
N ALA A 192 -2.78 2.47 20.79
CA ALA A 192 -2.80 1.70 22.04
C ALA A 192 -4.20 1.13 22.29
N LYS A 193 -5.23 1.97 22.16
CA LYS A 193 -6.62 1.56 22.29
C LYS A 193 -7.04 0.52 21.26
N TRP A 194 -6.65 0.73 20.00
CA TRP A 194 -6.92 -0.24 18.94
C TRP A 194 -6.28 -1.60 19.25
N ARG A 195 -4.97 -1.63 19.59
CA ARG A 195 -4.25 -2.86 19.95
C ARG A 195 -4.91 -3.63 21.08
N GLU A 196 -5.27 -2.94 22.16
CA GLU A 196 -5.99 -3.52 23.29
C GLU A 196 -7.33 -4.14 22.85
N THR A 197 -8.04 -3.43 21.95
CA THR A 197 -9.38 -3.84 21.50
C THR A 197 -9.32 -5.09 20.62
N VAL A 198 -8.33 -5.20 19.72
CA VAL A 198 -8.32 -6.22 18.67
C VAL A 198 -7.36 -7.39 18.93
N GLN A 199 -6.65 -7.39 20.05
CA GLN A 199 -5.57 -8.36 20.33
C GLN A 199 -5.98 -9.83 20.14
N ASP A 200 -7.21 -10.16 20.51
CA ASP A 200 -7.76 -11.52 20.46
C ASP A 200 -8.62 -11.79 19.21
N TRP A 201 -8.64 -10.86 18.23
CA TRP A 201 -9.50 -10.98 17.05
C TRP A 201 -8.79 -11.53 15.81
N TYR A 202 -7.51 -11.79 15.90
CA TYR A 202 -6.75 -12.38 14.80
C TYR A 202 -7.02 -13.87 14.65
N ALA A 203 -7.15 -14.34 13.40
CA ALA A 203 -7.37 -15.74 13.08
C ALA A 203 -6.07 -16.57 13.03
N GLY A 204 -4.91 -15.93 13.24
CA GLY A 204 -3.60 -16.56 13.19
C GLY A 204 -2.47 -15.55 13.30
N GLU A 205 -1.26 -15.97 13.01
CA GLU A 205 -0.11 -15.08 13.01
C GLU A 205 -0.18 -14.01 11.91
N ARG A 206 0.23 -12.82 12.27
CA ARG A 206 0.34 -11.68 11.36
C ARG A 206 1.66 -11.76 10.58
N THR A 207 1.67 -12.58 9.55
CA THR A 207 2.86 -12.81 8.71
C THR A 207 2.73 -12.12 7.36
N GLY A 208 3.85 -12.01 6.65
CA GLY A 208 3.88 -11.52 5.26
C GLY A 208 3.74 -10.00 5.10
N GLY A 209 3.66 -9.24 6.20
CA GLY A 209 3.72 -7.77 6.13
C GLY A 209 5.05 -7.29 5.54
N ARG A 210 5.00 -6.17 4.84
CA ARG A 210 6.18 -5.42 4.37
C ARG A 210 6.18 -4.06 5.04
N ARG A 211 7.34 -3.64 5.45
CA ARG A 211 7.56 -2.34 6.06
C ARG A 211 8.91 -1.82 5.58
N GLY A 212 8.91 -0.66 4.97
CA GLY A 212 10.14 -0.16 4.43
C GLY A 212 10.00 1.13 3.65
N ARG A 213 10.91 1.30 2.71
CA ARG A 213 10.97 2.52 1.91
C ARG A 213 10.03 2.46 0.71
N ASN A 214 9.50 3.61 0.37
CA ASN A 214 8.88 3.81 -0.93
C ASN A 214 9.95 3.78 -2.03
N VAL A 215 9.72 2.98 -3.07
CA VAL A 215 10.59 2.90 -4.25
C VAL A 215 10.02 3.75 -5.37
N TRP A 216 8.71 3.76 -5.52
CA TRP A 216 7.97 4.54 -6.50
C TRP A 216 6.52 4.71 -6.02
N PRO A 217 5.83 5.83 -6.31
CA PRO A 217 6.31 7.04 -7.01
C PRO A 217 7.37 7.78 -6.20
N PRO A 218 8.06 8.79 -6.79
CA PRO A 218 8.97 9.66 -6.04
C PRO A 218 8.28 10.21 -4.78
N ASP A 219 8.99 10.30 -3.67
CA ASP A 219 8.42 10.61 -2.35
C ASP A 219 7.60 11.91 -2.30
N ASN A 220 7.96 12.88 -3.13
CA ASN A 220 7.23 14.15 -3.26
C ASN A 220 6.08 14.10 -4.28
N TRP A 221 5.82 12.96 -4.90
CA TRP A 221 4.85 12.86 -5.99
C TRP A 221 3.50 12.33 -5.50
N GLY A 222 2.47 13.13 -5.59
CA GLY A 222 1.13 12.75 -5.19
C GLY A 222 0.84 12.83 -3.68
N TRP A 223 1.82 13.24 -2.89
CA TRP A 223 1.67 13.48 -1.46
C TRP A 223 1.65 14.99 -1.22
N SER A 224 0.56 15.64 -1.38
CA SER A 224 0.49 17.08 -1.09
C SER A 224 0.98 17.36 0.34
N SER A 225 1.42 18.58 0.59
CA SER A 225 2.04 19.05 1.84
C SER A 225 1.19 18.80 3.08
N GLY A 226 1.07 17.60 3.50
CA GLY A 226 0.25 17.22 4.62
C GLY A 226 -0.60 16.02 4.32
N LYS A 227 -1.70 15.91 5.01
CA LYS A 227 -2.60 14.75 4.93
C LYS A 227 -3.32 14.69 3.60
N PRO A 228 -3.57 13.49 3.07
CA PRO A 228 -4.50 13.34 1.97
C PRO A 228 -5.83 14.02 2.35
N ALA A 229 -6.46 14.70 1.42
CA ALA A 229 -7.83 15.14 1.60
C ALA A 229 -8.75 13.92 1.55
N TRP A 230 -9.39 13.61 2.64
CA TRP A 230 -10.39 12.54 2.74
C TRP A 230 -11.79 13.04 2.46
#